data_3e01467d04665cd09d9ec3c9ac512004
#
_entry.id   3e01467d04665cd09d9ec3c9ac512004
#
_cell.length_a   1.000
_cell.length_b   1.000
_cell.length_c   1.000
_cell.angle_alpha   90.00
_cell.angle_beta   90.00
_cell.angle_gamma   90.00
#
_symmetry.space_group_name_H-M   'P 1'
#
loop_
_entity.id
_entity.type
_entity.pdbx_description
1 polymer ?
#
loop_
_entity_poly.entity_id
_entity_poly.type
_entity_poly.pdbx_seq_one_letter_code
_entity_poly.pdbx_strand_id
1 'polypeptide(L)'
;MKACHVATERGIVLDGVLFQSGQQTDTIVIAITGIHGNFYSNPFYYNIGYTLNRSGIDFLYAQTNDAFDRMQTDNVVTGRKEWIGSWNERFAYTDEDIGAYIGYAEKAGYSHIILAGHSLGANKVIYYLAHNHDPRIAHFLLLSPADLDYMMSGVSGQEKRLIRRQVEQGYGNEMLPFPFMGWVSCIAYTAWDWLFSGLLNNVFTETDADFTQCSNITHTGALLIGTYDTFTDGDPTGFLQNINDHMPTACTEQAGLHRRDRT
;
A
#
# COMPACT_ATOMS: atom_id res chain seq x y z
N MET A 1 -7.22 13.12 17.48
CA MET A 1 -6.32 12.99 16.30
C MET A 1 -5.21 14.01 16.39
N LYS A 2 -4.01 13.65 15.94
CA LYS A 2 -2.88 14.58 15.79
C LYS A 2 -2.10 14.24 14.51
N ALA A 3 -1.45 15.24 13.91
CA ALA A 3 -0.54 15.04 12.79
C ALA A 3 0.66 14.18 13.25
N CYS A 4 1.12 13.34 12.34
CA CYS A 4 2.32 12.54 12.48
C CYS A 4 3.21 12.83 11.27
N HIS A 5 4.49 13.12 11.50
CA HIS A 5 5.47 13.36 10.45
C HIS A 5 6.63 12.39 10.66
N VAL A 6 6.93 11.60 9.65
CA VAL A 6 8.03 10.63 9.70
C VAL A 6 8.99 10.89 8.54
N ALA A 7 10.28 10.80 8.80
CA ALA A 7 11.27 10.93 7.74
C ALA A 7 11.72 9.54 7.29
N THR A 8 11.74 9.30 5.99
CA THR A 8 12.33 8.11 5.38
C THR A 8 13.86 8.17 5.45
N GLU A 9 14.54 7.09 5.11
CA GLU A 9 16.01 7.05 5.05
C GLU A 9 16.57 8.06 4.04
N ARG A 10 15.89 8.29 2.92
CA ARG A 10 16.23 9.34 1.94
C ARG A 10 15.97 10.76 2.45
N GLY A 11 15.32 10.89 3.60
CA GLY A 11 14.99 12.18 4.23
C GLY A 11 13.64 12.76 3.83
N ILE A 12 12.85 12.11 2.98
CA ILE A 12 11.49 12.53 2.62
C ILE A 12 10.61 12.50 3.87
N VAL A 13 9.94 13.60 4.17
CA VAL A 13 8.97 13.65 5.26
C VAL A 13 7.61 13.20 4.74
N LEU A 14 7.13 12.12 5.30
CA LEU A 14 5.78 11.58 5.04
C LEU A 14 4.82 12.05 6.12
N ASP A 15 3.60 12.37 5.71
CA ASP A 15 2.54 12.82 6.60
C ASP A 15 1.63 11.64 6.98
N GLY A 16 1.19 11.63 8.24
CA GLY A 16 0.20 10.70 8.73
C GLY A 16 -0.73 11.36 9.74
N VAL A 17 -1.77 10.66 10.12
CA VAL A 17 -2.70 11.10 11.15
C VAL A 17 -2.88 10.00 12.19
N LEU A 18 -2.47 10.29 13.42
CA LEU A 18 -2.62 9.38 14.56
C LEU A 18 -3.95 9.64 15.27
N PHE A 19 -4.77 8.61 15.35
CA PHE A 19 -5.98 8.53 16.15
C PHE A 19 -5.62 7.84 17.46
N GLN A 20 -5.68 8.56 18.57
CA GLN A 20 -5.38 8.01 19.90
C GLN A 20 -6.67 7.67 20.63
N SER A 21 -6.73 6.48 21.20
CA SER A 21 -7.85 5.98 21.99
C SER A 21 -8.10 6.78 23.27
N GLY A 22 -7.09 7.52 23.73
CA GLY A 22 -7.10 8.22 25.02
C GLY A 22 -6.86 7.29 26.22
N GLN A 23 -6.68 6.01 25.97
CA GLN A 23 -6.27 5.02 26.97
C GLN A 23 -4.78 4.70 26.79
N GLN A 24 -4.14 4.22 27.85
CA GLN A 24 -2.79 3.67 27.69
C GLN A 24 -2.88 2.36 26.91
N THR A 25 -2.28 2.32 25.73
CA THR A 25 -2.22 1.14 24.86
C THR A 25 -0.82 0.98 24.29
N ASP A 26 -0.41 -0.25 24.11
CA ASP A 26 0.83 -0.65 23.42
C ASP A 26 0.57 -1.17 22.00
N THR A 27 -0.70 -1.13 21.58
CA THR A 27 -1.16 -1.67 20.29
C THR A 27 -1.55 -0.54 19.34
N ILE A 28 -1.01 -0.61 18.12
CA ILE A 28 -1.32 0.33 17.04
C ILE A 28 -1.57 -0.41 15.73
N VAL A 29 -2.56 0.05 14.97
CA VAL A 29 -2.72 -0.32 13.56
C VAL A 29 -2.11 0.78 12.70
N ILE A 30 -1.13 0.44 11.87
CA ILE A 30 -0.54 1.32 10.85
C ILE A 30 -1.18 0.96 9.51
N ALA A 31 -1.96 1.88 8.93
CA ALA A 31 -2.69 1.65 7.68
C ALA A 31 -2.01 2.36 6.51
N ILE A 32 -1.37 1.58 5.66
CA ILE A 32 -0.72 2.02 4.43
C ILE A 32 -1.78 2.26 3.36
N THR A 33 -1.77 3.44 2.77
CA THR A 33 -2.77 3.86 1.78
C THR A 33 -2.50 3.28 0.39
N GLY A 34 -3.54 3.20 -0.43
CA GLY A 34 -3.40 2.93 -1.87
C GLY A 34 -2.95 4.16 -2.65
N ILE A 35 -2.84 4.02 -3.96
CA ILE A 35 -2.46 5.11 -4.86
C ILE A 35 -3.34 6.36 -4.66
N HIS A 36 -2.74 7.53 -4.69
CA HIS A 36 -3.34 8.83 -4.36
C HIS A 36 -3.88 8.93 -2.93
N GLY A 37 -3.73 7.87 -2.11
CA GLY A 37 -4.32 7.78 -0.79
C GLY A 37 -3.84 8.90 0.12
N ASN A 38 -4.77 9.79 0.51
CA ASN A 38 -4.48 10.89 1.40
C ASN A 38 -5.63 11.11 2.39
N PHE A 39 -5.30 11.72 3.52
CA PHE A 39 -6.23 11.90 4.62
C PHE A 39 -7.53 12.61 4.23
N TYR A 40 -7.50 13.49 3.26
CA TYR A 40 -8.66 14.31 2.86
C TYR A 40 -9.61 13.58 1.91
N SER A 41 -9.12 12.70 1.05
CA SER A 41 -9.93 12.03 0.02
C SER A 41 -10.45 10.65 0.42
N ASN A 42 -9.96 10.07 1.53
CA ASN A 42 -10.35 8.73 1.97
C ASN A 42 -11.06 8.74 3.35
N PRO A 43 -12.27 9.29 3.46
CA PRO A 43 -12.95 9.49 4.75
C PRO A 43 -13.33 8.18 5.47
N PHE A 44 -13.38 7.04 4.79
CA PHE A 44 -13.67 5.75 5.43
C PHE A 44 -12.63 5.36 6.49
N TYR A 45 -11.39 5.81 6.37
CA TYR A 45 -10.36 5.59 7.38
C TYR A 45 -10.67 6.28 8.71
N TYR A 46 -11.44 7.38 8.70
CA TYR A 46 -11.86 8.04 9.94
C TYR A 46 -12.76 7.12 10.78
N ASN A 47 -13.68 6.41 10.10
CA ASN A 47 -14.54 5.45 10.76
C ASN A 47 -13.77 4.28 11.33
N ILE A 48 -12.75 3.79 10.62
CA ILE A 48 -11.84 2.74 11.11
C ILE A 48 -11.11 3.23 12.35
N GLY A 49 -10.44 4.39 12.28
CA GLY A 49 -9.70 4.97 13.39
C GLY A 49 -10.55 5.18 14.64
N TYR A 50 -11.74 5.77 14.50
CA TYR A 50 -12.65 5.96 15.63
C TYR A 50 -13.21 4.65 16.20
N THR A 51 -13.39 3.64 15.35
CA THR A 51 -13.87 2.33 15.80
C THR A 51 -12.79 1.60 16.59
N LEU A 52 -11.56 1.58 16.12
CA LEU A 52 -10.42 1.00 16.81
C LEU A 52 -10.16 1.71 18.15
N ASN A 53 -10.24 3.04 18.17
CA ASN A 53 -10.07 3.81 19.40
C ASN A 53 -11.12 3.43 20.48
N ARG A 54 -12.37 3.14 20.11
CA ARG A 54 -13.37 2.64 21.07
C ARG A 54 -12.99 1.27 21.67
N SER A 55 -12.16 0.50 20.98
CA SER A 55 -11.64 -0.78 21.44
C SER A 55 -10.26 -0.65 22.13
N GLY A 56 -9.80 0.57 22.40
CA GLY A 56 -8.51 0.82 23.07
C GLY A 56 -7.29 0.64 22.17
N ILE A 57 -7.46 0.59 20.85
CA ILE A 57 -6.38 0.43 19.87
C ILE A 57 -6.13 1.79 19.20
N ASP A 58 -4.88 2.21 19.14
CA ASP A 58 -4.49 3.40 18.39
C ASP A 58 -4.38 3.09 16.89
N PHE A 59 -4.65 4.10 16.06
CA PHE A 59 -4.67 3.92 14.61
C PHE A 59 -3.88 5.04 13.94
N LEU A 60 -2.93 4.68 13.09
CA LEU A 60 -2.12 5.59 12.30
C LEU A 60 -2.51 5.47 10.82
N TYR A 61 -3.13 6.51 10.28
CA TYR A 61 -3.31 6.69 8.85
C TYR A 61 -1.97 7.12 8.25
N ALA A 62 -1.36 6.24 7.47
CA ALA A 62 0.01 6.40 6.96
C ALA A 62 -0.01 6.72 5.46
N GLN A 63 0.26 7.97 5.10
CA GLN A 63 0.46 8.37 3.69
C GLN A 63 1.87 7.98 3.24
N THR A 64 1.98 7.37 2.07
CA THR A 64 3.25 7.00 1.43
C THR A 64 3.65 8.00 0.35
N ASN A 65 4.77 7.77 -0.32
CA ASN A 65 5.28 8.66 -1.37
C ASN A 65 4.30 8.93 -2.51
N ASP A 66 3.33 8.05 -2.74
CA ASP A 66 2.28 8.18 -3.75
C ASP A 66 1.00 8.89 -3.26
N ALA A 67 1.01 9.43 -2.04
CA ALA A 67 -0.08 10.25 -1.54
C ALA A 67 -0.30 11.47 -2.44
N PHE A 68 -1.56 11.75 -2.76
CA PHE A 68 -1.96 12.76 -3.74
C PHE A 68 -1.45 12.45 -5.16
N ASP A 69 -1.89 13.26 -6.10
CA ASP A 69 -1.31 13.28 -7.44
C ASP A 69 0.10 13.87 -7.38
N ARG A 70 0.23 15.08 -6.80
CA ARG A 70 1.49 15.80 -6.66
C ARG A 70 1.47 16.76 -5.48
N MET A 71 2.48 16.66 -4.61
CA MET A 71 2.62 17.56 -3.46
C MET A 71 4.09 17.87 -3.17
N GLN A 72 4.34 18.96 -2.45
CA GLN A 72 5.67 19.26 -1.91
C GLN A 72 5.77 18.82 -0.46
N THR A 73 6.90 18.23 -0.12
CA THR A 73 7.28 17.91 1.26
C THR A 73 8.71 18.37 1.56
N ASP A 74 9.07 18.35 2.81
CA ASP A 74 10.45 18.64 3.24
C ASP A 74 11.32 17.37 3.07
N ASN A 75 12.59 17.60 2.72
CA ASN A 75 13.62 16.57 2.84
C ASN A 75 14.61 17.01 3.92
N VAL A 76 14.64 16.25 5.02
CA VAL A 76 15.48 16.59 6.20
C VAL A 76 16.97 16.28 5.99
N VAL A 77 17.32 15.48 4.98
CA VAL A 77 18.72 15.18 4.62
C VAL A 77 19.28 16.29 3.74
N THR A 78 18.55 16.72 2.72
CA THR A 78 19.00 17.75 1.79
C THR A 78 18.68 19.18 2.26
N GLY A 79 17.77 19.34 3.22
CA GLY A 79 17.26 20.63 3.68
C GLY A 79 16.41 21.38 2.64
N ARG A 80 15.90 20.70 1.62
CA ARG A 80 15.14 21.26 0.51
C ARG A 80 13.72 20.75 0.49
N LYS A 81 12.84 21.45 -0.22
CA LYS A 81 11.54 20.93 -0.63
C LYS A 81 11.71 19.97 -1.80
N GLU A 82 11.01 18.85 -1.75
CA GLU A 82 10.93 17.88 -2.84
C GLU A 82 9.49 17.64 -3.25
N TRP A 83 9.31 17.24 -4.52
CA TRP A 83 8.02 16.86 -5.05
C TRP A 83 7.83 15.35 -4.92
N ILE A 84 6.74 14.94 -4.31
CA ILE A 84 6.28 13.56 -4.22
C ILE A 84 4.84 13.45 -4.73
N GLY A 85 4.36 12.24 -4.88
CA GLY A 85 3.00 11.91 -5.32
C GLY A 85 3.02 10.74 -6.29
N SER A 86 1.85 10.28 -6.69
CA SER A 86 1.71 9.17 -7.64
C SER A 86 2.32 9.47 -9.02
N TRP A 87 2.50 10.76 -9.34
CA TRP A 87 3.12 11.18 -10.61
C TRP A 87 4.58 10.72 -10.75
N ASN A 88 5.33 10.59 -9.66
CA ASN A 88 6.74 10.19 -9.65
C ASN A 88 7.04 9.05 -8.65
N GLU A 89 6.03 8.27 -8.30
CA GLU A 89 6.19 7.13 -7.42
C GLU A 89 7.21 6.13 -7.97
N ARG A 90 8.00 5.56 -7.06
CA ARG A 90 8.91 4.46 -7.31
C ARG A 90 8.61 3.36 -6.31
N PHE A 91 8.26 2.17 -6.80
CA PHE A 91 7.92 1.03 -5.95
C PHE A 91 9.06 0.58 -5.03
N ALA A 92 10.30 0.80 -5.46
CA ALA A 92 11.48 0.51 -4.65
C ALA A 92 11.56 1.29 -3.33
N TYR A 93 10.76 2.36 -3.16
CA TYR A 93 10.73 3.14 -1.91
C TYR A 93 9.77 2.58 -0.85
N THR A 94 9.05 1.52 -1.16
CA THR A 94 8.06 0.92 -0.27
C THR A 94 8.62 0.52 1.09
N ASP A 95 9.82 -0.09 1.12
CA ASP A 95 10.43 -0.54 2.38
C ASP A 95 10.77 0.63 3.32
N GLU A 96 11.32 1.72 2.79
CA GLU A 96 11.64 2.87 3.63
C GLU A 96 10.41 3.66 4.07
N ASP A 97 9.36 3.73 3.24
CA ASP A 97 8.11 4.39 3.60
C ASP A 97 7.45 3.65 4.79
N ILE A 98 7.31 2.34 4.70
CA ILE A 98 6.74 1.51 5.77
C ILE A 98 7.66 1.50 6.99
N GLY A 99 8.96 1.32 6.80
CA GLY A 99 9.96 1.31 7.87
C GLY A 99 9.96 2.60 8.69
N ALA A 100 9.74 3.76 8.06
CA ALA A 100 9.66 5.05 8.75
C ALA A 100 8.48 5.10 9.74
N TYR A 101 7.31 4.58 9.36
CA TYR A 101 6.14 4.52 10.25
C TYR A 101 6.29 3.48 11.36
N ILE A 102 6.88 2.33 11.07
CA ILE A 102 7.20 1.31 12.10
C ILE A 102 8.19 1.88 13.11
N GLY A 103 9.25 2.55 12.65
CA GLY A 103 10.22 3.23 13.52
C GLY A 103 9.59 4.34 14.37
N TYR A 104 8.59 5.05 13.85
CA TYR A 104 7.81 6.01 14.63
C TYR A 104 7.01 5.32 15.74
N ALA A 105 6.30 4.23 15.41
CA ALA A 105 5.50 3.48 16.38
C ALA A 105 6.37 2.92 17.51
N GLU A 106 7.52 2.33 17.19
CA GLU A 106 8.48 1.83 18.15
C GLU A 106 8.98 2.92 19.10
N LYS A 107 9.39 4.08 18.56
CA LYS A 107 9.83 5.24 19.35
C LYS A 107 8.71 5.84 20.21
N ALA A 108 7.46 5.70 19.79
CA ALA A 108 6.29 6.12 20.55
C ALA A 108 5.89 5.12 21.67
N GLY A 109 6.54 3.95 21.74
CA GLY A 109 6.35 2.95 22.78
C GLY A 109 5.33 1.85 22.47
N TYR A 110 4.90 1.75 21.19
CA TYR A 110 4.06 0.63 20.77
C TYR A 110 4.89 -0.65 20.61
N SER A 111 4.45 -1.74 21.20
CA SER A 111 5.09 -3.07 21.13
C SER A 111 4.30 -4.10 20.30
N HIS A 112 3.05 -3.78 19.97
CA HIS A 112 2.18 -4.61 19.13
C HIS A 112 1.72 -3.81 17.93
N ILE A 113 2.42 -3.97 16.81
CA ILE A 113 2.11 -3.30 15.55
C ILE A 113 1.30 -4.25 14.66
N ILE A 114 0.12 -3.79 14.22
CA ILE A 114 -0.66 -4.44 13.16
C ILE A 114 -0.44 -3.62 11.89
N LEU A 115 0.22 -4.22 10.90
CA LEU A 115 0.49 -3.56 9.63
C LEU A 115 -0.67 -3.82 8.66
N ALA A 116 -1.45 -2.78 8.38
CA ALA A 116 -2.59 -2.84 7.48
C ALA A 116 -2.27 -2.16 6.14
N GLY A 117 -2.86 -2.64 5.05
CA GLY A 117 -2.77 -2.01 3.73
C GLY A 117 -4.08 -2.11 2.98
N HIS A 118 -4.40 -1.09 2.16
CA HIS A 118 -5.60 -1.06 1.33
C HIS A 118 -5.22 -0.82 -0.13
N SER A 119 -5.83 -1.57 -1.07
CA SER A 119 -5.56 -1.46 -2.50
C SER A 119 -4.06 -1.64 -2.76
N LEU A 120 -3.39 -0.76 -3.53
CA LEU A 120 -1.93 -0.78 -3.72
C LEU A 120 -1.15 -0.81 -2.39
N GLY A 121 -1.68 -0.21 -1.32
CA GLY A 121 -1.09 -0.29 0.01
C GLY A 121 -1.05 -1.71 0.58
N ALA A 122 -1.98 -2.58 0.21
CA ALA A 122 -1.93 -4.00 0.58
C ALA A 122 -0.81 -4.72 -0.16
N ASN A 123 -0.59 -4.42 -1.45
CA ASN A 123 0.57 -4.96 -2.20
C ASN A 123 1.91 -4.49 -1.58
N LYS A 124 1.98 -3.23 -1.14
CA LYS A 124 3.13 -2.68 -0.42
C LYS A 124 3.39 -3.43 0.89
N VAL A 125 2.34 -3.76 1.64
CA VAL A 125 2.45 -4.56 2.88
C VAL A 125 2.91 -5.98 2.57
N ILE A 126 2.37 -6.64 1.55
CA ILE A 126 2.83 -7.97 1.11
C ILE A 126 4.32 -7.92 0.77
N TYR A 127 4.74 -6.94 -0.05
CA TYR A 127 6.14 -6.76 -0.42
C TYR A 127 7.03 -6.59 0.82
N TYR A 128 6.67 -5.70 1.73
CA TYR A 128 7.43 -5.46 2.96
C TYR A 128 7.57 -6.74 3.80
N LEU A 129 6.47 -7.44 4.06
CA LEU A 129 6.46 -8.65 4.89
C LEU A 129 7.21 -9.83 4.26
N ALA A 130 7.22 -9.91 2.94
CA ALA A 130 7.93 -10.97 2.20
C ALA A 130 9.47 -10.82 2.26
N HIS A 131 9.96 -9.58 2.39
CA HIS A 131 11.38 -9.26 2.41
C HIS A 131 11.92 -8.97 3.82
N ASN A 132 11.07 -8.47 4.70
CA ASN A 132 11.43 -8.04 6.05
C ASN A 132 10.70 -8.90 7.09
N HIS A 133 11.40 -9.86 7.70
CA HIS A 133 10.87 -10.63 8.82
C HIS A 133 10.92 -9.80 10.10
N ASP A 134 10.23 -8.66 10.11
CA ASP A 134 10.28 -7.67 11.18
C ASP A 134 9.51 -8.15 12.43
N PRO A 135 10.19 -8.49 13.53
CA PRO A 135 9.55 -9.03 14.73
C PRO A 135 8.69 -8.01 15.49
N ARG A 136 8.75 -6.74 15.12
CA ARG A 136 7.90 -5.67 15.71
C ARG A 136 6.46 -5.75 15.20
N ILE A 137 6.25 -6.40 14.04
CA ILE A 137 4.92 -6.61 13.47
C ILE A 137 4.31 -7.87 14.06
N ALA A 138 3.24 -7.70 14.84
CA ALA A 138 2.51 -8.81 15.43
C ALA A 138 1.58 -9.49 14.42
N HIS A 139 0.85 -8.68 13.64
CA HIS A 139 -0.12 -9.16 12.65
C HIS A 139 -0.17 -8.25 11.42
N PHE A 140 -0.73 -8.77 10.32
CA PHE A 140 -1.06 -7.97 9.16
C PHE A 140 -2.57 -7.96 8.89
N LEU A 141 -3.03 -6.95 8.11
CA LEU A 141 -4.40 -6.84 7.62
C LEU A 141 -4.38 -6.32 6.18
N LEU A 142 -4.78 -7.16 5.23
CA LEU A 142 -4.86 -6.80 3.81
C LEU A 142 -6.30 -6.54 3.41
N LEU A 143 -6.56 -5.31 2.94
CA LEU A 143 -7.88 -4.85 2.54
C LEU A 143 -7.90 -4.61 1.02
N SER A 144 -8.66 -5.41 0.29
CA SER A 144 -8.79 -5.32 -1.17
C SER A 144 -7.43 -5.13 -1.86
N PRO A 145 -6.48 -6.07 -1.73
CA PRO A 145 -5.22 -5.99 -2.46
C PRO A 145 -5.49 -5.92 -3.97
N ALA A 146 -4.63 -5.24 -4.72
CA ALA A 146 -4.87 -4.95 -6.11
C ALA A 146 -4.14 -5.93 -7.04
N ASP A 147 -4.85 -6.60 -7.94
CA ASP A 147 -4.25 -7.29 -9.07
C ASP A 147 -3.75 -6.25 -10.09
N LEU A 148 -2.44 -5.97 -10.07
CA LEU A 148 -1.86 -4.93 -10.92
C LEU A 148 -1.86 -5.34 -12.39
N ASP A 149 -1.71 -6.62 -12.71
CA ASP A 149 -1.75 -7.10 -14.08
C ASP A 149 -3.14 -6.95 -14.67
N TYR A 150 -4.18 -7.27 -13.91
CA TYR A 150 -5.56 -7.03 -14.29
C TYR A 150 -5.84 -5.54 -14.51
N MET A 151 -5.41 -4.68 -13.57
CA MET A 151 -5.57 -3.23 -13.69
C MET A 151 -4.89 -2.65 -14.92
N MET A 152 -3.74 -3.21 -15.33
CA MET A 152 -2.96 -2.75 -16.47
C MET A 152 -3.32 -3.46 -17.79
N SER A 153 -4.30 -4.35 -17.78
CA SER A 153 -4.70 -5.11 -18.98
C SER A 153 -5.13 -4.24 -20.14
N GLY A 154 -5.71 -3.06 -19.83
CA GLY A 154 -6.12 -2.05 -20.84
C GLY A 154 -4.98 -1.21 -21.42
N VAL A 155 -3.76 -1.29 -20.90
CA VAL A 155 -2.61 -0.53 -21.44
C VAL A 155 -2.17 -1.14 -22.77
N SER A 156 -2.26 -0.36 -23.85
CA SER A 156 -1.99 -0.85 -25.19
C SER A 156 -0.52 -1.22 -25.40
N GLY A 157 -0.26 -2.13 -26.33
CA GLY A 157 1.11 -2.48 -26.73
C GLY A 157 1.92 -1.30 -27.28
N GLN A 158 1.26 -0.26 -27.83
CA GLN A 158 1.93 0.96 -28.28
C GLN A 158 2.40 1.80 -27.08
N GLU A 159 1.55 1.99 -26.07
CA GLU A 159 1.91 2.69 -24.83
C GLU A 159 3.03 1.98 -24.09
N LYS A 160 2.95 0.65 -23.92
CA LYS A 160 4.02 -0.17 -23.30
C LYS A 160 5.37 0.02 -24.02
N ARG A 161 5.38 0.01 -25.35
CA ARG A 161 6.62 0.27 -26.14
C ARG A 161 7.14 1.68 -25.96
N LEU A 162 6.26 2.68 -25.90
CA LEU A 162 6.66 4.08 -25.74
C LEU A 162 7.27 4.30 -24.37
N ILE A 163 6.64 3.79 -23.29
CA ILE A 163 7.15 3.87 -21.91
C ILE A 163 8.55 3.23 -21.82
N ARG A 164 8.69 2.01 -22.32
CA ARG A 164 9.99 1.32 -22.33
C ARG A 164 11.06 2.10 -23.04
N ARG A 165 10.77 2.59 -24.26
CA ARG A 165 11.71 3.40 -25.06
C ARG A 165 12.11 4.68 -24.34
N GLN A 166 11.18 5.38 -23.71
CA GLN A 166 11.44 6.65 -23.01
C GLN A 166 12.42 6.40 -21.84
N VAL A 167 12.23 5.33 -21.07
CA VAL A 167 13.14 4.94 -19.99
C VAL A 167 14.51 4.53 -20.52
N GLU A 168 14.58 3.67 -21.57
CA GLU A 168 15.83 3.20 -22.19
C GLU A 168 16.67 4.35 -22.79
N GLN A 169 16.02 5.40 -23.27
CA GLN A 169 16.67 6.60 -23.81
C GLN A 169 17.09 7.62 -22.75
N GLY A 170 16.85 7.35 -21.47
CA GLY A 170 17.21 8.25 -20.35
C GLY A 170 16.17 9.33 -20.04
N TYR A 171 14.99 9.29 -20.67
CA TYR A 171 13.88 10.23 -20.44
C TYR A 171 12.86 9.72 -19.44
N GLY A 172 13.25 8.80 -18.58
CA GLY A 172 12.36 8.17 -17.61
C GLY A 172 11.74 9.15 -16.59
N ASN A 173 12.39 10.28 -16.33
CA ASN A 173 11.88 11.35 -15.45
C ASN A 173 10.96 12.37 -16.18
N GLU A 174 10.72 12.19 -17.46
CA GLU A 174 9.79 13.04 -18.20
C GLU A 174 8.36 12.51 -18.12
N MET A 175 7.40 13.43 -18.13
CA MET A 175 5.98 13.09 -18.12
C MET A 175 5.60 12.31 -19.38
N LEU A 176 4.75 11.31 -19.20
CA LEU A 176 4.12 10.66 -20.34
C LEU A 176 3.19 11.64 -21.07
N PRO A 177 3.08 11.56 -22.42
CA PRO A 177 2.19 12.42 -23.19
C PRO A 177 0.71 12.00 -23.12
N PHE A 178 0.39 11.02 -22.27
CA PHE A 178 -0.95 10.50 -22.00
C PHE A 178 -1.06 10.06 -20.53
N PRO A 179 -2.27 10.04 -19.96
CA PRO A 179 -2.46 9.46 -18.64
C PRO A 179 -2.30 7.94 -18.67
N PHE A 180 -1.39 7.40 -17.89
CA PHE A 180 -1.20 5.96 -17.72
C PHE A 180 -2.48 5.30 -17.19
N MET A 181 -2.86 4.15 -17.69
CA MET A 181 -4.15 3.47 -17.41
C MET A 181 -5.38 4.37 -17.65
N GLY A 182 -5.23 5.47 -18.41
CA GLY A 182 -6.31 6.42 -18.70
C GLY A 182 -6.56 7.48 -17.62
N TRP A 183 -5.90 7.42 -16.44
CA TRP A 183 -6.18 8.31 -15.30
C TRP A 183 -4.96 8.75 -14.49
N VAL A 184 -3.82 8.06 -14.54
CA VAL A 184 -2.60 8.43 -13.79
C VAL A 184 -1.69 9.31 -14.64
N SER A 185 -1.60 10.59 -14.34
CA SER A 185 -0.61 11.49 -14.95
C SER A 185 0.74 11.29 -14.29
N CYS A 186 1.68 10.61 -14.93
CA CYS A 186 2.96 10.25 -14.32
C CYS A 186 4.15 10.33 -15.27
N ILE A 187 5.36 10.30 -14.69
CA ILE A 187 6.61 10.15 -15.45
C ILE A 187 6.74 8.72 -15.99
N ALA A 188 7.57 8.55 -17.01
CA ALA A 188 7.75 7.26 -17.65
C ALA A 188 8.30 6.18 -16.68
N TYR A 189 9.15 6.55 -15.71
CA TYR A 189 9.64 5.61 -14.69
C TYR A 189 8.53 5.05 -13.82
N THR A 190 7.55 5.87 -13.39
CA THR A 190 6.42 5.37 -12.60
C THR A 190 5.63 4.33 -13.39
N ALA A 191 5.24 4.63 -14.61
CA ALA A 191 4.53 3.66 -15.46
C ALA A 191 5.38 2.41 -15.78
N TRP A 192 6.70 2.56 -15.86
CA TRP A 192 7.62 1.44 -16.04
C TRP A 192 7.66 0.53 -14.82
N ASP A 193 7.69 1.10 -13.61
CA ASP A 193 7.65 0.32 -12.36
C ASP A 193 6.36 -0.52 -12.28
N TRP A 194 5.22 0.06 -12.63
CA TRP A 194 3.96 -0.68 -12.69
C TRP A 194 3.99 -1.84 -13.69
N LEU A 195 4.50 -1.59 -14.90
CA LEU A 195 4.42 -2.54 -16.03
C LEU A 195 5.51 -3.60 -16.04
N PHE A 196 6.70 -3.30 -15.51
CA PHE A 196 7.89 -4.09 -15.80
C PHE A 196 8.79 -4.38 -14.61
N SER A 197 8.64 -3.71 -13.46
CA SER A 197 9.49 -4.01 -12.30
C SER A 197 9.12 -5.33 -11.62
N GLY A 198 7.85 -5.71 -11.64
CA GLY A 198 7.32 -6.87 -10.94
C GLY A 198 7.31 -6.72 -9.40
N LEU A 199 7.77 -5.59 -8.85
CA LEU A 199 8.00 -5.44 -7.40
C LEU A 199 6.72 -5.57 -6.57
N LEU A 200 5.62 -4.99 -7.04
CA LEU A 200 4.33 -5.03 -6.33
C LEU A 200 3.27 -5.88 -7.06
N ASN A 201 3.66 -6.62 -8.11
CA ASN A 201 2.81 -7.60 -8.76
C ASN A 201 2.89 -8.90 -7.95
N ASN A 202 2.10 -9.01 -6.90
CA ASN A 202 2.23 -10.07 -5.89
C ASN A 202 0.91 -10.75 -5.53
N VAL A 203 -0.20 -10.33 -6.15
CA VAL A 203 -1.51 -10.98 -6.07
C VAL A 203 -2.17 -10.99 -7.44
N PHE A 204 -2.86 -12.08 -7.79
CA PHE A 204 -3.38 -12.34 -9.14
C PHE A 204 -4.73 -13.04 -9.09
N THR A 205 -5.53 -12.83 -10.12
CA THR A 205 -6.74 -13.62 -10.37
C THR A 205 -6.39 -15.02 -10.86
N GLU A 206 -5.30 -15.17 -11.63
CA GLU A 206 -4.81 -16.45 -12.12
C GLU A 206 -4.19 -17.29 -11.02
N THR A 207 -4.54 -18.59 -10.95
CA THR A 207 -4.08 -19.50 -9.88
C THR A 207 -2.66 -20.02 -10.07
N ASP A 208 -2.12 -19.93 -11.27
CA ASP A 208 -0.77 -20.38 -11.64
C ASP A 208 0.25 -19.24 -11.78
N ALA A 209 -0.13 -18.03 -11.33
CA ALA A 209 0.76 -16.86 -11.31
C ALA A 209 1.83 -16.94 -10.22
N ASP A 210 2.73 -15.96 -10.18
CA ASP A 210 3.85 -15.92 -9.23
C ASP A 210 3.45 -15.32 -7.87
N PHE A 211 3.05 -16.16 -6.93
CA PHE A 211 2.76 -15.81 -5.55
C PHE A 211 3.97 -15.92 -4.59
N THR A 212 5.20 -15.88 -5.10
CA THR A 212 6.41 -16.05 -4.27
C THR A 212 6.44 -15.09 -3.08
N GLN A 213 6.01 -13.83 -3.23
CA GLN A 213 5.96 -12.90 -2.10
C GLN A 213 4.93 -13.33 -1.06
N CYS A 214 3.74 -13.74 -1.45
CA CYS A 214 2.73 -14.24 -0.51
C CYS A 214 3.22 -15.46 0.26
N SER A 215 3.89 -16.39 -0.41
CA SER A 215 4.42 -17.63 0.20
C SER A 215 5.60 -17.38 1.17
N ASN A 216 6.27 -16.23 1.06
CA ASN A 216 7.38 -15.84 1.94
C ASN A 216 6.93 -15.10 3.21
N ILE A 217 5.65 -14.75 3.33
CA ILE A 217 5.15 -14.10 4.56
C ILE A 217 5.15 -15.10 5.70
N THR A 218 5.73 -14.70 6.84
CA THR A 218 5.78 -15.53 8.06
C THR A 218 4.89 -15.02 9.18
N HIS A 219 4.36 -13.81 9.03
CA HIS A 219 3.45 -13.19 10.00
C HIS A 219 2.03 -13.74 9.86
N THR A 220 1.28 -13.74 10.95
CA THR A 220 -0.14 -14.06 10.93
C THR A 220 -0.99 -12.83 10.64
N GLY A 221 -2.16 -13.01 10.03
CA GLY A 221 -3.01 -11.86 9.71
C GLY A 221 -4.36 -12.24 9.12
N ALA A 222 -5.01 -11.27 8.51
CA ALA A 222 -6.31 -11.44 7.88
C ALA A 222 -6.37 -10.73 6.51
N LEU A 223 -7.21 -11.30 5.64
CA LEU A 223 -7.53 -10.78 4.32
C LEU A 223 -9.01 -10.38 4.28
N LEU A 224 -9.31 -9.19 3.78
CA LEU A 224 -10.68 -8.70 3.59
C LEU A 224 -10.85 -8.13 2.18
N ILE A 225 -12.01 -8.38 1.58
CA ILE A 225 -12.36 -7.81 0.29
C ILE A 225 -13.84 -7.44 0.26
N GLY A 226 -14.17 -6.39 -0.49
CA GLY A 226 -15.56 -6.02 -0.73
C GLY A 226 -16.22 -6.98 -1.74
N THR A 227 -17.46 -7.42 -1.47
CA THR A 227 -18.20 -8.33 -2.37
C THR A 227 -18.55 -7.70 -3.73
N TYR A 228 -18.32 -6.40 -3.89
CA TYR A 228 -18.51 -5.65 -5.13
C TYR A 228 -17.18 -5.07 -5.65
N ASP A 229 -16.05 -5.63 -5.23
CA ASP A 229 -14.75 -5.25 -5.76
C ASP A 229 -14.69 -5.59 -7.27
N THR A 230 -14.37 -4.60 -8.08
CA THR A 230 -14.38 -4.72 -9.55
C THR A 230 -13.03 -5.08 -10.14
N PHE A 231 -11.97 -5.11 -9.32
CA PHE A 231 -10.60 -5.43 -9.75
C PHE A 231 -10.25 -6.92 -9.54
N THR A 232 -11.25 -7.81 -9.61
CA THR A 232 -11.13 -9.23 -9.28
C THR A 232 -11.73 -10.13 -10.36
N ASP A 233 -11.83 -9.63 -11.59
CA ASP A 233 -12.48 -10.30 -12.73
C ASP A 233 -13.91 -10.82 -12.40
N GLY A 234 -14.60 -10.11 -11.50
CA GLY A 234 -15.99 -10.42 -11.11
C GLY A 234 -16.12 -11.51 -10.03
N ASP A 235 -15.03 -12.07 -9.52
CA ASP A 235 -15.03 -13.04 -8.41
C ASP A 235 -14.15 -12.61 -7.23
N PRO A 236 -14.61 -11.67 -6.39
CA PRO A 236 -13.85 -11.24 -5.20
C PRO A 236 -13.54 -12.37 -4.23
N THR A 237 -14.44 -13.35 -4.11
CA THR A 237 -14.26 -14.50 -3.21
C THR A 237 -13.16 -15.41 -3.68
N GLY A 238 -13.20 -15.80 -4.95
CA GLY A 238 -12.18 -16.65 -5.56
C GLY A 238 -10.82 -15.96 -5.56
N PHE A 239 -10.75 -14.65 -5.86
CA PHE A 239 -9.52 -13.88 -5.80
C PHE A 239 -8.91 -13.89 -4.38
N LEU A 240 -9.72 -13.63 -3.34
CA LEU A 240 -9.23 -13.65 -1.96
C LEU A 240 -8.77 -15.04 -1.53
N GLN A 241 -9.53 -16.07 -1.92
CA GLN A 241 -9.17 -17.46 -1.64
C GLN A 241 -7.87 -17.85 -2.34
N ASN A 242 -7.68 -17.43 -3.60
CA ASN A 242 -6.44 -17.66 -4.35
C ASN A 242 -5.21 -17.08 -3.63
N ILE A 243 -5.30 -15.84 -3.12
CA ILE A 243 -4.23 -15.25 -2.31
C ILE A 243 -3.97 -16.07 -1.05
N ASN A 244 -5.05 -16.45 -0.34
CA ASN A 244 -4.95 -17.21 0.91
C ASN A 244 -4.30 -18.59 0.70
N ASP A 245 -4.63 -19.28 -0.39
CA ASP A 245 -4.12 -20.61 -0.70
C ASP A 245 -2.61 -20.61 -1.00
N HIS A 246 -2.07 -19.46 -1.40
CA HIS A 246 -0.64 -19.27 -1.65
C HIS A 246 0.13 -18.70 -0.45
N MET A 247 -0.55 -18.39 0.65
CA MET A 247 0.10 -18.05 1.91
C MET A 247 0.37 -19.30 2.75
N PRO A 248 1.41 -19.31 3.60
CA PRO A 248 1.60 -20.41 4.56
C PRO A 248 0.35 -20.61 5.44
N THR A 249 -0.06 -21.83 5.66
CA THR A 249 -1.32 -22.19 6.38
C THR A 249 -1.44 -21.60 7.79
N ALA A 250 -0.32 -21.24 8.41
CA ALA A 250 -0.30 -20.57 9.72
C ALA A 250 -0.54 -19.05 9.65
N CYS A 251 -0.57 -18.46 8.43
CA CYS A 251 -0.63 -17.00 8.30
C CYS A 251 -2.04 -16.42 8.36
N THR A 252 -3.08 -17.20 8.00
CA THR A 252 -4.46 -16.70 8.02
C THR A 252 -5.37 -17.62 8.83
N GLU A 253 -5.97 -17.10 9.90
CA GLU A 253 -6.90 -17.86 10.74
C GLU A 253 -8.31 -17.94 10.15
N GLN A 254 -8.74 -16.96 9.34
CA GLN A 254 -10.03 -16.95 8.63
C GLN A 254 -10.04 -15.92 7.48
N ALA A 255 -10.50 -16.34 6.29
CA ALA A 255 -10.93 -15.43 5.23
C ALA A 255 -12.39 -15.02 5.49
N GLY A 256 -12.65 -13.75 5.76
CA GLY A 256 -13.98 -13.24 6.07
C GLY A 256 -14.59 -12.46 4.91
N LEU A 257 -15.75 -12.88 4.41
CA LEU A 257 -16.60 -12.14 3.49
C LEU A 257 -17.56 -11.25 4.28
N HIS A 258 -17.43 -9.94 4.14
CA HIS A 258 -18.43 -9.01 4.69
C HIS A 258 -19.53 -8.77 3.66
N ARG A 259 -20.70 -9.41 3.85
CA ARG A 259 -21.93 -9.09 3.11
C ARG A 259 -22.55 -7.83 3.72
N ARG A 260 -22.72 -6.79 2.93
CA ARG A 260 -23.71 -5.75 3.24
C ARG A 260 -25.07 -6.25 2.76
N ASP A 261 -25.96 -6.54 3.70
CA ASP A 261 -27.38 -6.65 3.35
C ASP A 261 -27.84 -5.26 2.89
N ARG A 262 -28.46 -5.22 1.71
CA ARG A 262 -29.15 -4.01 1.23
C ARG A 262 -30.43 -3.90 2.08
N THR A 263 -30.47 -2.94 2.97
CA THR A 263 -31.73 -2.37 3.49
C THR A 263 -32.03 -1.10 2.75
#